data_03e7760ce22bf74acf98824371676eee
#
_entry.id   03e7760ce22bf74acf98824371676eee
#
_cell.length_a   1.000
_cell.length_b   1.000
_cell.length_c   1.000
_cell.angle_alpha   90.00
_cell.angle_beta   90.00
_cell.angle_gamma   90.00
#
_symmetry.space_group_name_H-M   'P 1'
#
loop_
_entity.id
_entity.type
_entity.pdbx_description
1 polymer ?
#
loop_
_entity_poly.entity_id
_entity_poly.type
_entity_poly.pdbx_seq_one_letter_code
_entity_poly.pdbx_strand_id
1 'polypeptide(L)'
;MMAVCFAACSMQIGFAQTETDSLSVLSSGDLYQGMSRSVPTGRVVVPYGLEVTFEKTVHLIFPAPIRYVDLGSSNIIAGQAEDAGNVLRVKAAVRDFETETNLAVICDDGSYYSYNVKYADEPQKLSIEMKDFLHSGPGNLPVNRADIYFKELGNESPVLVKLVMRTIYQNDRREFKHIGAKQFGMQFLLKGLYTHNGLLYFHTDICNNTDMPYNVDFITFKVVDKKVAKRTAIQERILQPLRAYNQVTWVQGGKHERGVFVLEQFTLPEDKRLEVTLYERNGGRTMTFYMENEDLIRAENIDNLKLKF
;
A
#
# COMPACT_ATOMS: atom_id res chain seq x y z
N MET A 1 23.91 40.89 77.54
CA MET A 1 24.64 40.69 76.30
C MET A 1 23.73 40.03 75.31
N MET A 2 23.14 40.82 74.42
CA MET A 2 22.22 40.36 73.40
C MET A 2 23.02 40.06 72.14
N ALA A 3 22.91 38.83 71.60
CA ALA A 3 23.39 38.46 70.28
C ALA A 3 22.31 38.47 69.28
N VAL A 4 22.39 39.31 68.27
CA VAL A 4 21.45 39.45 67.18
C VAL A 4 21.93 38.53 66.06
N CYS A 5 21.10 37.50 65.72
CA CYS A 5 21.32 36.68 64.54
C CYS A 5 20.74 37.37 63.31
N PHE A 6 21.55 37.71 62.36
CA PHE A 6 21.14 38.10 61.00
C PHE A 6 20.89 36.84 60.16
N ALA A 7 19.67 36.65 59.77
CA ALA A 7 19.31 35.65 58.73
C ALA A 7 19.47 36.30 57.36
N ALA A 8 20.43 35.81 56.57
CA ALA A 8 20.61 36.18 55.19
C ALA A 8 19.65 35.34 54.31
N CYS A 9 18.67 36.01 53.73
CA CYS A 9 17.75 35.44 52.73
C CYS A 9 18.44 35.52 51.39
N SER A 10 18.96 34.37 50.88
CA SER A 10 19.51 34.26 49.53
C SER A 10 18.34 34.06 48.53
N MET A 11 18.05 35.11 47.79
CA MET A 11 17.20 35.07 46.63
C MET A 11 17.95 34.31 45.50
N GLN A 12 17.53 33.09 45.18
CA GLN A 12 17.93 32.42 43.96
C GLN A 12 17.10 32.98 42.78
N ILE A 13 17.81 33.76 41.96
CA ILE A 13 17.28 34.21 40.67
C ILE A 13 17.43 33.03 39.73
N GLY A 14 16.29 32.36 39.41
CA GLY A 14 16.22 31.36 38.35
C GLY A 14 16.43 32.03 36.99
N PHE A 15 17.56 31.80 36.37
CA PHE A 15 17.72 32.10 34.94
C PHE A 15 16.90 31.13 34.14
N ALA A 16 15.82 31.63 33.53
CA ALA A 16 15.15 30.93 32.43
C ALA A 16 16.18 30.80 31.29
N GLN A 17 16.59 29.57 30.97
CA GLN A 17 17.31 29.28 29.75
C GLN A 17 16.32 29.52 28.59
N THR A 18 16.45 30.66 27.93
CA THR A 18 15.96 30.84 26.58
C THR A 18 16.77 29.89 25.72
N GLU A 19 16.07 28.87 25.15
CA GLU A 19 16.59 28.13 23.99
C GLU A 19 16.84 29.16 22.88
N THR A 20 18.05 29.63 22.79
CA THR A 20 18.55 30.28 21.59
C THR A 20 18.63 29.21 20.51
N ASP A 21 17.67 29.21 19.60
CA ASP A 21 17.79 28.59 18.28
C ASP A 21 19.17 29.06 17.73
N SER A 22 20.16 28.20 17.85
CA SER A 22 21.48 28.46 17.29
C SER A 22 21.36 28.40 15.77
N LEU A 23 21.14 29.56 15.15
CA LEU A 23 21.50 29.79 13.76
C LEU A 23 22.98 29.42 13.64
N SER A 24 23.26 28.20 13.17
CA SER A 24 24.63 27.79 12.85
C SER A 24 25.14 28.78 11.79
N VAL A 25 26.17 29.54 12.15
CA VAL A 25 26.89 30.42 11.21
C VAL A 25 27.51 29.50 10.17
N LEU A 26 26.91 29.47 8.99
CA LEU A 26 27.33 28.65 7.87
C LEU A 26 28.63 29.19 7.32
N SER A 27 29.61 28.30 7.07
CA SER A 27 30.90 28.66 6.50
C SER A 27 30.72 29.18 5.06
N SER A 28 31.65 30.02 4.61
CA SER A 28 31.62 30.72 3.30
C SER A 28 31.68 29.82 2.06
N GLY A 29 31.36 28.52 2.18
CA GLY A 29 31.29 27.53 1.12
C GLY A 29 29.95 26.86 0.96
N ASP A 30 28.92 27.26 1.72
CA ASP A 30 27.60 26.62 1.63
C ASP A 30 26.84 27.05 0.39
N LEU A 31 26.37 26.04 -0.36
CA LEU A 31 25.57 26.19 -1.59
C LEU A 31 24.32 27.06 -1.41
N TYR A 32 23.79 27.17 -0.21
CA TYR A 32 22.52 27.84 0.10
C TYR A 32 22.67 29.20 0.76
N GLN A 33 23.89 29.69 0.90
CA GLN A 33 24.22 31.03 1.42
C GLN A 33 23.48 31.41 2.73
N GLY A 34 23.32 30.46 3.63
CA GLY A 34 22.67 30.69 4.91
C GLY A 34 21.15 30.79 4.94
N MET A 35 20.46 30.58 3.81
CA MET A 35 19.01 30.66 3.72
C MET A 35 18.30 29.30 3.86
N SER A 36 19.02 28.21 4.10
CA SER A 36 18.44 26.88 4.24
C SER A 36 18.42 26.42 5.70
N ARG A 37 17.37 25.67 6.06
CA ARG A 37 17.31 24.95 7.32
C ARG A 37 17.90 23.55 7.14
N SER A 38 18.67 23.06 8.11
CA SER A 38 19.13 21.67 8.11
C SER A 38 17.94 20.72 8.27
N VAL A 39 17.94 19.61 7.52
CA VAL A 39 16.95 18.55 7.69
C VAL A 39 17.28 17.80 8.98
N PRO A 40 16.35 17.68 9.96
CA PRO A 40 16.59 16.91 11.17
C PRO A 40 16.95 15.47 10.85
N THR A 41 17.97 14.92 11.50
CA THR A 41 18.49 13.56 11.23
C THR A 41 17.37 12.48 11.30
N GLY A 42 16.41 12.63 12.20
CA GLY A 42 15.28 11.69 12.32
C GLY A 42 14.27 11.71 11.16
N ARG A 43 14.41 12.66 10.22
CA ARG A 43 13.59 12.75 8.99
C ARG A 43 14.35 12.34 7.73
N VAL A 44 15.62 12.02 7.87
CA VAL A 44 16.44 11.55 6.75
C VAL A 44 16.28 10.05 6.60
N VAL A 45 15.85 9.63 5.42
CA VAL A 45 15.85 8.21 5.04
C VAL A 45 17.28 7.81 4.72
N VAL A 46 17.88 6.98 5.55
CA VAL A 46 19.25 6.49 5.33
C VAL A 46 19.24 5.47 4.20
N PRO A 47 20.00 5.68 3.11
CA PRO A 47 20.03 4.75 1.99
C PRO A 47 20.78 3.46 2.36
N TYR A 48 20.37 2.33 1.76
CA TYR A 48 21.14 1.09 1.78
C TYR A 48 22.32 1.18 0.81
N GLY A 49 23.49 0.64 1.19
CA GLY A 49 24.60 0.49 0.27
C GLY A 49 24.34 -0.63 -0.73
N LEU A 50 24.51 -0.36 -2.02
CA LEU A 50 24.33 -1.31 -3.10
C LEU A 50 25.57 -1.30 -4.01
N GLU A 51 26.16 -2.48 -4.22
CA GLU A 51 27.27 -2.66 -5.17
C GLU A 51 26.71 -3.25 -6.46
N VAL A 52 27.12 -2.69 -7.60
CA VAL A 52 26.75 -3.17 -8.93
C VAL A 52 27.98 -3.31 -9.81
N THR A 53 27.92 -4.22 -10.78
CA THR A 53 28.99 -4.41 -11.76
C THR A 53 28.42 -4.48 -13.17
N PHE A 54 29.29 -4.33 -14.17
CA PHE A 54 28.91 -4.46 -15.56
C PHE A 54 28.69 -5.93 -15.97
N GLU A 55 29.35 -6.90 -15.32
CA GLU A 55 29.32 -8.32 -15.73
C GLU A 55 28.19 -9.12 -15.06
N LYS A 56 27.76 -8.74 -13.85
CA LYS A 56 26.74 -9.48 -13.08
C LYS A 56 25.53 -8.61 -12.81
N THR A 57 24.37 -9.23 -12.68
CA THR A 57 23.12 -8.57 -12.33
C THR A 57 22.83 -8.77 -10.85
N VAL A 58 22.52 -7.71 -10.14
CA VAL A 58 22.02 -7.76 -8.77
C VAL A 58 20.50 -7.82 -8.78
N HIS A 59 19.93 -8.71 -7.97
CA HIS A 59 18.49 -8.89 -7.81
C HIS A 59 18.05 -8.36 -6.43
N LEU A 60 17.14 -7.40 -6.45
CA LEU A 60 16.46 -6.89 -5.25
C LEU A 60 15.05 -7.47 -5.22
N ILE A 61 14.71 -8.21 -4.14
CA ILE A 61 13.43 -8.89 -3.98
C ILE A 61 12.65 -8.16 -2.90
N PHE A 62 11.53 -7.54 -3.27
CA PHE A 62 10.70 -6.73 -2.38
C PHE A 62 9.52 -7.53 -1.81
N PRO A 63 8.95 -7.13 -0.67
CA PRO A 63 7.79 -7.80 -0.07
C PRO A 63 6.47 -7.54 -0.81
N ALA A 64 6.44 -6.52 -1.69
CA ALA A 64 5.28 -6.13 -2.48
C ALA A 64 5.70 -5.79 -3.92
N PRO A 65 4.76 -5.79 -4.88
CA PRO A 65 5.04 -5.40 -6.25
C PRO A 65 5.64 -3.99 -6.35
N ILE A 66 6.58 -3.83 -7.27
CA ILE A 66 7.25 -2.56 -7.52
C ILE A 66 6.32 -1.68 -8.36
N ARG A 67 6.12 -0.45 -7.92
CA ARG A 67 5.30 0.54 -8.60
C ARG A 67 6.12 1.59 -9.35
N TYR A 68 7.21 2.02 -8.75
CA TYR A 68 8.05 3.09 -9.29
C TYR A 68 9.52 2.82 -8.98
N VAL A 69 10.36 3.12 -9.96
CA VAL A 69 11.82 3.03 -9.85
C VAL A 69 12.40 4.33 -10.39
N ASP A 70 13.29 4.93 -9.63
CA ASP A 70 14.03 6.14 -10.03
C ASP A 70 15.53 5.89 -9.97
N LEU A 71 16.22 6.21 -11.06
CA LEU A 71 17.67 6.05 -11.19
C LEU A 71 18.34 7.42 -11.20
N GLY A 72 19.27 7.66 -10.29
CA GLY A 72 19.94 8.95 -10.16
C GLY A 72 20.87 9.30 -11.32
N SER A 73 21.35 8.32 -12.06
CA SER A 73 22.19 8.54 -13.24
C SER A 73 22.04 7.43 -14.27
N SER A 74 22.55 7.68 -15.49
CA SER A 74 22.65 6.70 -16.57
C SER A 74 23.77 5.67 -16.37
N ASN A 75 24.54 5.75 -15.29
CA ASN A 75 25.58 4.78 -14.96
C ASN A 75 25.05 3.43 -14.56
N ILE A 76 23.77 3.36 -14.20
CA ILE A 76 23.07 2.13 -13.82
C ILE A 76 21.82 1.93 -14.68
N ILE A 77 21.45 0.68 -14.87
CA ILE A 77 20.20 0.27 -15.49
C ILE A 77 19.44 -0.64 -14.53
N ALA A 78 18.12 -0.52 -14.53
CA ALA A 78 17.25 -1.39 -13.77
C ALA A 78 16.03 -1.80 -14.59
N GLY A 79 15.51 -2.99 -14.32
CA GLY A 79 14.28 -3.50 -14.94
C GLY A 79 13.61 -4.54 -14.08
N GLN A 80 12.28 -4.54 -14.07
CA GLN A 80 11.52 -5.60 -13.41
C GLN A 80 11.68 -6.91 -14.14
N ALA A 81 11.58 -8.03 -13.42
CA ALA A 81 11.46 -9.35 -14.03
C ALA A 81 10.05 -9.51 -14.63
N GLU A 82 9.94 -10.09 -15.84
CA GLU A 82 8.67 -10.13 -16.59
C GLU A 82 7.52 -10.76 -15.81
N ASP A 83 7.76 -11.89 -15.11
CA ASP A 83 6.72 -12.63 -14.37
C ASP A 83 6.80 -12.44 -12.85
N ALA A 84 7.66 -11.55 -12.36
CA ALA A 84 7.87 -11.31 -10.94
C ALA A 84 7.90 -9.81 -10.62
N GLY A 85 6.73 -9.21 -10.49
CA GLY A 85 6.56 -7.76 -10.29
C GLY A 85 7.20 -7.20 -9.02
N ASN A 86 7.69 -8.05 -8.12
CA ASN A 86 8.40 -7.67 -6.90
C ASN A 86 9.92 -7.86 -6.99
N VAL A 87 10.46 -8.20 -8.16
CA VAL A 87 11.92 -8.40 -8.37
C VAL A 87 12.45 -7.32 -9.29
N LEU A 88 13.44 -6.55 -8.80
CA LEU A 88 14.18 -5.58 -9.59
C LEU A 88 15.57 -6.12 -9.92
N ARG A 89 15.90 -6.12 -11.19
CA ARG A 89 17.24 -6.43 -11.70
C ARG A 89 18.01 -5.12 -11.88
N VAL A 90 19.17 -5.00 -11.24
CA VAL A 90 20.01 -3.81 -11.30
C VAL A 90 21.40 -4.19 -11.79
N LYS A 91 21.98 -3.38 -12.67
CA LYS A 91 23.28 -3.62 -13.27
C LYS A 91 23.96 -2.28 -13.58
N ALA A 92 25.29 -2.24 -13.57
CA ALA A 92 26.01 -1.10 -14.11
C ALA A 92 25.84 -1.04 -15.63
N ALA A 93 25.54 0.13 -16.16
CA ALA A 93 25.49 0.42 -17.59
C ALA A 93 26.88 0.85 -18.10
N VAL A 94 27.69 1.42 -17.22
CA VAL A 94 29.05 1.89 -17.49
C VAL A 94 30.01 1.15 -16.57
N ARG A 95 31.18 0.75 -17.09
CA ARG A 95 32.25 0.15 -16.29
C ARG A 95 32.93 1.23 -15.45
N ASP A 96 33.39 0.85 -14.29
CA ASP A 96 34.28 1.64 -13.43
C ASP A 96 33.83 3.09 -13.18
N PHE A 97 32.52 3.31 -13.00
CA PHE A 97 32.07 4.66 -12.67
C PHE A 97 32.50 5.02 -11.25
N GLU A 98 33.20 6.15 -11.12
CA GLU A 98 33.81 6.61 -9.87
C GLU A 98 32.78 7.27 -8.94
N THR A 99 31.82 8.01 -9.51
CA THR A 99 30.84 8.75 -8.74
C THR A 99 29.67 7.86 -8.34
N GLU A 100 29.46 7.73 -7.02
CA GLU A 100 28.26 7.05 -6.50
C GLU A 100 26.98 7.70 -7.04
N THR A 101 25.95 6.89 -7.23
CA THR A 101 24.62 7.33 -7.66
C THR A 101 23.56 6.79 -6.73
N ASN A 102 22.31 7.17 -6.94
CA ASN A 102 21.20 6.67 -6.12
C ASN A 102 20.22 5.87 -6.94
N LEU A 103 19.49 5.02 -6.25
CA LEU A 103 18.35 4.28 -6.75
C LEU A 103 17.24 4.39 -5.70
N ALA A 104 16.02 4.77 -6.11
CA ALA A 104 14.85 4.75 -5.25
C ALA A 104 13.78 3.80 -5.81
N VAL A 105 13.13 3.06 -4.91
CA VAL A 105 12.07 2.11 -5.27
C VAL A 105 10.86 2.35 -4.37
N ILE A 106 9.68 2.45 -4.98
CA ILE A 106 8.39 2.54 -4.29
C ILE A 106 7.58 1.31 -4.66
N CYS A 107 7.06 0.60 -3.65
CA CYS A 107 6.20 -0.56 -3.83
C CYS A 107 4.72 -0.18 -3.71
N ASP A 108 3.84 -1.05 -4.20
CA ASP A 108 2.39 -0.86 -4.17
C ASP A 108 1.79 -0.75 -2.74
N ASP A 109 2.48 -1.27 -1.74
CA ASP A 109 2.11 -1.14 -0.33
C ASP A 109 2.58 0.17 0.32
N GLY A 110 3.19 1.08 -0.47
CA GLY A 110 3.73 2.35 0.00
C GLY A 110 5.12 2.27 0.62
N SER A 111 5.76 1.11 0.64
CA SER A 111 7.13 0.96 1.13
C SER A 111 8.10 1.72 0.21
N TYR A 112 9.00 2.49 0.81
CA TYR A 112 10.03 3.26 0.14
C TYR A 112 11.43 2.72 0.48
N TYR A 113 12.21 2.45 -0.55
CA TYR A 113 13.58 1.96 -0.43
C TYR A 113 14.52 2.90 -1.16
N SER A 114 15.53 3.42 -0.45
CA SER A 114 16.58 4.26 -1.01
C SER A 114 17.90 3.53 -0.97
N TYR A 115 18.67 3.62 -2.04
CA TYR A 115 20.00 3.00 -2.17
C TYR A 115 21.01 4.04 -2.59
N ASN A 116 22.20 3.96 -2.01
CA ASN A 116 23.41 4.57 -2.51
C ASN A 116 24.20 3.51 -3.29
N VAL A 117 24.39 3.72 -4.59
CA VAL A 117 24.89 2.71 -5.53
C VAL A 117 26.30 3.06 -5.96
N LYS A 118 27.23 2.13 -5.80
CA LYS A 118 28.61 2.23 -6.27
C LYS A 118 28.99 1.07 -7.21
N TYR A 119 29.97 1.31 -8.04
CA TYR A 119 30.58 0.25 -8.84
C TYR A 119 31.49 -0.63 -7.97
N ALA A 120 31.49 -1.94 -8.23
CA ALA A 120 32.42 -2.88 -7.68
C ALA A 120 32.65 -3.99 -8.71
N ASP A 121 33.91 -4.37 -9.00
CA ASP A 121 34.22 -5.47 -9.92
C ASP A 121 33.61 -6.78 -9.47
N GLU A 122 33.66 -7.04 -8.16
CA GLU A 122 33.11 -8.23 -7.52
C GLU A 122 32.13 -7.84 -6.39
N PRO A 123 30.85 -7.57 -6.72
CA PRO A 123 29.83 -7.29 -5.70
C PRO A 123 29.67 -8.45 -4.74
N GLN A 124 29.66 -8.16 -3.45
CA GLN A 124 29.55 -9.19 -2.42
C GLN A 124 28.16 -9.86 -2.39
N LYS A 125 27.13 -9.13 -2.81
CA LYS A 125 25.74 -9.57 -2.73
C LYS A 125 25.07 -9.44 -4.10
N LEU A 126 24.66 -10.56 -4.69
CA LEU A 126 23.98 -10.58 -5.99
C LEU A 126 22.46 -10.78 -5.86
N SER A 127 21.97 -11.22 -4.71
CA SER A 127 20.54 -11.38 -4.43
C SER A 127 20.24 -10.88 -3.03
N ILE A 128 19.37 -9.91 -2.90
CA ILE A 128 19.05 -9.24 -1.65
C ILE A 128 17.54 -9.28 -1.45
N GLU A 129 17.08 -9.95 -0.39
CA GLU A 129 15.67 -9.96 0.00
C GLU A 129 15.43 -8.82 1.00
N MET A 130 14.54 -7.89 0.64
CA MET A 130 14.22 -6.71 1.45
C MET A 130 13.19 -6.98 2.57
N LYS A 131 12.57 -8.16 2.57
CA LYS A 131 11.51 -8.52 3.52
C LYS A 131 11.98 -8.51 4.97
N ASP A 132 13.18 -8.99 5.23
CA ASP A 132 13.72 -9.11 6.59
C ASP A 132 14.10 -7.76 7.20
N PHE A 133 14.37 -6.75 6.38
CA PHE A 133 14.70 -5.41 6.85
C PHE A 133 13.50 -4.66 7.45
N LEU A 134 12.27 -5.07 7.14
CA LEU A 134 11.05 -4.48 7.70
C LEU A 134 10.70 -5.04 9.08
N HIS A 135 11.24 -6.21 9.45
CA HIS A 135 10.89 -6.97 10.64
C HIS A 135 12.07 -7.15 11.61
N SER A 136 13.25 -6.68 11.27
CA SER A 136 14.44 -6.85 12.10
C SER A 136 14.35 -6.00 13.35
N GLY A 137 14.08 -6.66 14.39
CA GLY A 137 14.15 -6.52 15.81
C GLY A 137 14.83 -5.32 16.51
N PRO A 138 15.03 -5.39 17.82
CA PRO A 138 15.24 -4.25 18.70
C PRO A 138 16.62 -3.62 18.55
N GLY A 139 16.84 -2.92 17.49
CA GLY A 139 18.05 -2.16 17.21
C GLY A 139 17.72 -1.01 16.29
N ASN A 140 17.14 0.04 16.81
CA ASN A 140 17.11 1.46 16.41
C ASN A 140 17.56 1.87 14.99
N LEU A 141 17.34 1.07 13.97
CA LEU A 141 17.36 1.56 12.60
C LEU A 141 15.94 2.08 12.30
N PRO A 142 15.79 3.34 11.90
CA PRO A 142 14.49 3.86 11.53
C PRO A 142 13.95 3.02 10.39
N VAL A 143 12.83 2.34 10.64
CA VAL A 143 12.02 1.77 9.56
C VAL A 143 11.76 2.93 8.59
N ASN A 144 12.08 2.76 7.31
CA ASN A 144 11.80 3.74 6.25
C ASN A 144 10.28 3.92 6.11
N ARG A 145 9.67 4.63 7.04
CA ARG A 145 8.27 5.03 7.02
C ARG A 145 8.15 6.41 6.39
N ALA A 146 8.40 6.47 5.10
CA ALA A 146 7.91 7.60 4.34
C ALA A 146 6.40 7.39 4.12
N ASP A 147 5.59 8.35 4.53
CA ASP A 147 4.16 8.34 4.22
C ASP A 147 3.99 8.67 2.74
N ILE A 148 3.84 7.62 1.93
CA ILE A 148 3.63 7.75 0.48
C ILE A 148 2.15 7.66 0.19
N TYR A 149 1.62 8.66 -0.51
CA TYR A 149 0.24 8.73 -0.93
C TYR A 149 0.14 8.49 -2.44
N PHE A 150 -0.77 7.62 -2.83
CA PHE A 150 -1.07 7.39 -4.24
C PHE A 150 -2.34 8.12 -4.64
N LYS A 151 -2.31 8.79 -5.78
CA LYS A 151 -3.42 9.60 -6.27
C LYS A 151 -4.76 8.86 -6.27
N GLU A 152 -4.76 7.58 -6.65
CA GLU A 152 -5.97 6.76 -6.71
C GLU A 152 -6.54 6.37 -5.34
N LEU A 153 -5.75 6.49 -4.27
CA LEU A 153 -6.20 6.25 -2.89
C LEU A 153 -6.60 7.55 -2.17
N GLY A 154 -6.59 8.68 -2.89
CA GLY A 154 -6.89 10.00 -2.31
C GLY A 154 -5.91 10.38 -1.21
N ASN A 155 -6.41 10.62 -0.01
CA ASN A 155 -5.60 10.98 1.15
C ASN A 155 -5.19 9.78 2.03
N GLU A 156 -5.51 8.54 1.58
CA GLU A 156 -5.20 7.34 2.36
C GLU A 156 -3.83 6.77 2.02
N SER A 157 -3.09 6.37 3.06
CA SER A 157 -1.85 5.65 2.83
C SER A 157 -2.14 4.20 2.41
N PRO A 158 -1.36 3.61 1.49
CA PRO A 158 -1.51 2.21 1.09
C PRO A 158 -1.44 1.23 2.26
N VAL A 159 -0.61 1.55 3.27
CA VAL A 159 -0.47 0.75 4.49
C VAL A 159 -1.78 0.71 5.27
N LEU A 160 -2.44 1.86 5.46
CA LEU A 160 -3.73 1.94 6.15
C LEU A 160 -4.81 1.18 5.38
N VAL A 161 -4.90 1.37 4.06
CA VAL A 161 -5.85 0.63 3.21
C VAL A 161 -5.66 -0.87 3.36
N LYS A 162 -4.42 -1.38 3.34
CA LYS A 162 -4.09 -2.79 3.55
C LYS A 162 -4.50 -3.28 4.95
N LEU A 163 -4.27 -2.46 5.99
CA LEU A 163 -4.66 -2.78 7.36
C LEU A 163 -6.19 -2.88 7.50
N VAL A 164 -6.93 -1.95 6.91
CA VAL A 164 -8.40 -1.95 6.89
C VAL A 164 -8.92 -3.21 6.20
N MET A 165 -8.43 -3.51 5.00
CA MET A 165 -8.82 -4.74 4.27
C MET A 165 -8.56 -6.01 5.09
N ARG A 166 -7.38 -6.10 5.72
CA ARG A 166 -7.02 -7.22 6.60
C ARG A 166 -7.97 -7.33 7.79
N THR A 167 -8.32 -6.22 8.41
CA THR A 167 -9.23 -6.19 9.57
C THR A 167 -10.64 -6.64 9.17
N ILE A 168 -11.16 -6.16 8.03
CA ILE A 168 -12.45 -6.59 7.48
C ILE A 168 -12.44 -8.11 7.24
N TYR A 169 -11.38 -8.62 6.59
CA TYR A 169 -11.20 -10.03 6.31
C TYR A 169 -11.14 -10.89 7.58
N GLN A 170 -10.44 -10.43 8.62
CA GLN A 170 -10.30 -11.15 9.89
C GLN A 170 -11.56 -11.13 10.74
N ASN A 171 -12.30 -10.00 10.78
CA ASN A 171 -13.54 -9.88 11.55
C ASN A 171 -14.66 -10.75 10.97
N ASP A 172 -14.63 -11.02 9.67
CA ASP A 172 -15.52 -11.94 8.97
C ASP A 172 -17.02 -11.75 9.26
N ARG A 173 -17.46 -10.53 9.55
CA ARG A 173 -18.86 -10.20 9.83
C ARG A 173 -19.70 -10.33 8.57
N ARG A 174 -20.92 -10.85 8.71
CA ARG A 174 -21.93 -10.88 7.64
C ARG A 174 -23.04 -9.87 7.95
N GLU A 175 -23.03 -8.75 7.24
CA GLU A 175 -23.99 -7.66 7.37
C GLU A 175 -25.09 -7.75 6.32
N PHE A 176 -24.72 -8.12 5.09
CA PHE A 176 -25.67 -8.33 4.01
C PHE A 176 -26.10 -9.79 3.91
N LYS A 177 -27.42 -10.04 4.07
CA LYS A 177 -28.00 -11.40 4.00
C LYS A 177 -28.66 -11.70 2.67
N HIS A 178 -28.95 -10.68 1.88
CA HIS A 178 -29.77 -10.74 0.67
C HIS A 178 -29.02 -10.47 -0.63
N ILE A 179 -27.74 -10.05 -0.56
CA ILE A 179 -26.93 -9.74 -1.75
C ILE A 179 -26.01 -10.90 -2.06
N GLY A 180 -26.24 -11.54 -3.20
CA GLY A 180 -25.45 -12.66 -3.67
C GLY A 180 -26.14 -13.44 -4.78
N ALA A 181 -25.42 -14.40 -5.33
CA ALA A 181 -25.89 -15.36 -6.33
C ALA A 181 -25.69 -16.79 -5.82
N LYS A 182 -26.62 -17.69 -6.19
CA LYS A 182 -26.53 -19.11 -5.92
C LYS A 182 -26.89 -19.89 -7.17
N GLN A 183 -25.90 -20.48 -7.82
CA GLN A 183 -26.04 -21.26 -9.04
C GLN A 183 -24.95 -22.35 -9.10
N PHE A 184 -25.17 -23.39 -9.87
CA PHE A 184 -24.17 -24.43 -10.15
C PHE A 184 -23.58 -25.10 -8.89
N GLY A 185 -24.31 -25.15 -7.77
CA GLY A 185 -23.80 -25.63 -6.51
C GLY A 185 -22.82 -24.65 -5.81
N MET A 186 -22.68 -23.45 -6.36
CA MET A 186 -21.84 -22.39 -5.83
C MET A 186 -22.69 -21.29 -5.18
N GLN A 187 -22.04 -20.51 -4.29
CA GLN A 187 -22.59 -19.25 -3.77
C GLN A 187 -21.51 -18.17 -3.88
N PHE A 188 -21.92 -17.02 -4.40
CA PHE A 188 -21.09 -15.81 -4.42
C PHE A 188 -21.84 -14.69 -3.71
N LEU A 189 -21.32 -14.23 -2.58
CA LEU A 189 -22.04 -13.38 -1.63
C LEU A 189 -21.25 -12.09 -1.36
N LEU A 190 -21.98 -10.99 -1.15
CA LEU A 190 -21.46 -9.83 -0.46
C LEU A 190 -21.72 -10.03 1.05
N LYS A 191 -20.66 -10.14 1.83
CA LYS A 191 -20.73 -10.26 3.30
C LYS A 191 -20.87 -8.92 3.99
N GLY A 192 -20.09 -7.94 3.55
CA GLY A 192 -20.06 -6.60 4.13
C GLY A 192 -19.64 -5.55 3.11
N LEU A 193 -20.07 -4.33 3.35
CA LEU A 193 -19.67 -3.14 2.61
C LEU A 193 -19.31 -2.06 3.61
N TYR A 194 -18.09 -1.52 3.47
CA TYR A 194 -17.58 -0.51 4.40
C TYR A 194 -17.10 0.71 3.62
N THR A 195 -17.07 1.86 4.30
CA THR A 195 -16.60 3.11 3.70
C THR A 195 -15.61 3.83 4.61
N HIS A 196 -14.61 4.47 4.01
CA HIS A 196 -13.67 5.36 4.69
C HIS A 196 -13.01 6.30 3.69
N ASN A 197 -12.99 7.58 4.00
CA ASN A 197 -12.26 8.63 3.27
C ASN A 197 -12.34 8.54 1.74
N GLY A 198 -13.56 8.35 1.21
CA GLY A 198 -13.76 8.28 -0.24
C GLY A 198 -13.45 6.91 -0.86
N LEU A 199 -13.27 5.87 -0.05
CA LEU A 199 -13.10 4.49 -0.50
C LEU A 199 -14.25 3.60 -0.04
N LEU A 200 -14.60 2.60 -0.87
CA LEU A 200 -15.55 1.55 -0.57
C LEU A 200 -14.84 0.20 -0.53
N TYR A 201 -15.09 -0.57 0.52
CA TYR A 201 -14.50 -1.88 0.76
C TYR A 201 -15.56 -2.96 0.66
N PHE A 202 -15.46 -3.81 -0.34
CA PHE A 202 -16.38 -4.92 -0.63
C PHE A 202 -15.81 -6.22 -0.07
N HIS A 203 -16.43 -6.76 0.97
CA HIS A 203 -16.09 -8.07 1.52
C HIS A 203 -16.94 -9.15 0.87
N THR A 204 -16.32 -10.00 0.07
CA THR A 204 -16.98 -11.06 -0.69
C THR A 204 -16.63 -12.43 -0.16
N ASP A 205 -17.53 -13.41 -0.39
CA ASP A 205 -17.36 -14.81 -0.05
C ASP A 205 -17.80 -15.70 -1.22
N ILE A 206 -16.95 -16.63 -1.61
CA ILE A 206 -17.20 -17.63 -2.67
C ILE A 206 -17.25 -18.99 -1.98
N CYS A 207 -18.42 -19.63 -1.95
CA CYS A 207 -18.60 -20.94 -1.37
C CYS A 207 -18.84 -21.97 -2.48
N ASN A 208 -18.06 -23.05 -2.50
CA ASN A 208 -18.17 -24.14 -3.44
C ASN A 208 -18.75 -25.36 -2.73
N ASN A 209 -20.03 -25.66 -2.97
CA ASN A 209 -20.71 -26.83 -2.40
C ASN A 209 -20.67 -28.06 -3.33
N THR A 210 -19.83 -28.03 -4.35
CA THR A 210 -19.60 -29.16 -5.27
C THR A 210 -18.29 -29.86 -4.94
N ASP A 211 -18.07 -31.06 -5.43
CA ASP A 211 -16.78 -31.76 -5.32
C ASP A 211 -15.75 -31.24 -6.34
N MET A 212 -16.22 -30.56 -7.39
CA MET A 212 -15.36 -30.04 -8.45
C MET A 212 -14.78 -28.68 -8.05
N PRO A 213 -13.46 -28.47 -8.09
CA PRO A 213 -12.86 -27.17 -7.77
C PRO A 213 -13.36 -26.09 -8.75
N TYR A 214 -13.38 -24.85 -8.25
CA TYR A 214 -13.71 -23.66 -9.02
C TYR A 214 -12.47 -22.80 -9.22
N ASN A 215 -12.03 -22.66 -10.46
CA ASN A 215 -10.90 -21.82 -10.80
C ASN A 215 -11.41 -20.41 -11.14
N VAL A 216 -11.08 -19.45 -10.30
CA VAL A 216 -11.46 -18.05 -10.54
C VAL A 216 -10.58 -17.46 -11.63
N ASP A 217 -11.20 -16.85 -12.61
CA ASP A 217 -10.50 -16.04 -13.62
C ASP A 217 -10.37 -14.61 -13.12
N PHE A 218 -11.49 -13.91 -12.97
CA PHE A 218 -11.54 -12.56 -12.41
C PHE A 218 -12.93 -12.25 -11.84
N ILE A 219 -13.01 -11.13 -11.09
CA ILE A 219 -14.26 -10.53 -10.63
C ILE A 219 -14.38 -9.15 -11.28
N THR A 220 -15.55 -8.84 -11.85
CA THR A 220 -15.83 -7.53 -12.43
C THR A 220 -16.83 -6.75 -11.60
N PHE A 221 -16.66 -5.44 -11.57
CA PHE A 221 -17.59 -4.48 -11.01
C PHE A 221 -18.03 -3.56 -12.14
N LYS A 222 -19.32 -3.55 -12.48
CA LYS A 222 -19.86 -2.77 -13.60
C LYS A 222 -21.08 -1.99 -13.18
N VAL A 223 -21.17 -0.73 -13.57
CA VAL A 223 -22.41 0.04 -13.48
C VAL A 223 -23.20 -0.22 -14.76
N VAL A 224 -24.40 -0.78 -14.63
CA VAL A 224 -25.26 -1.17 -15.74
C VAL A 224 -26.67 -0.58 -15.58
N ASP A 225 -27.40 -0.45 -16.68
CA ASP A 225 -28.80 -0.01 -16.68
C ASP A 225 -29.71 -1.08 -16.05
N LYS A 226 -30.66 -0.70 -15.19
CA LYS A 226 -31.69 -1.60 -14.63
C LYS A 226 -32.61 -2.15 -15.70
N LYS A 227 -32.91 -1.36 -16.74
CA LYS A 227 -33.78 -1.72 -17.86
C LYS A 227 -33.05 -1.42 -19.17
N VAL A 228 -32.90 -2.45 -19.99
CA VAL A 228 -32.35 -2.31 -21.34
C VAL A 228 -33.52 -2.19 -22.29
N ALA A 229 -33.76 -1.03 -22.90
CA ALA A 229 -34.72 -0.85 -23.97
C ALA A 229 -34.19 -1.57 -25.23
N LYS A 230 -35.07 -2.28 -25.97
CA LYS A 230 -34.72 -3.15 -27.11
C LYS A 230 -33.90 -2.52 -28.25
N ARG A 231 -33.62 -1.22 -28.23
CA ARG A 231 -32.91 -0.47 -29.31
C ARG A 231 -31.91 0.56 -28.80
N THR A 232 -31.51 0.48 -27.53
CA THR A 232 -30.55 1.47 -26.97
C THR A 232 -29.18 0.81 -26.80
N ALA A 233 -28.12 1.54 -27.09
CA ALA A 233 -26.75 1.11 -26.78
C ALA A 233 -26.62 0.96 -25.27
N ILE A 234 -26.15 -0.20 -24.80
CA ILE A 234 -25.88 -0.46 -23.39
C ILE A 234 -24.66 0.34 -22.99
N GLN A 235 -24.82 1.26 -22.06
CA GLN A 235 -23.69 1.98 -21.47
C GLN A 235 -23.24 1.24 -20.21
N GLU A 236 -22.18 0.47 -20.33
CA GLU A 236 -21.52 -0.16 -19.19
C GLU A 236 -20.31 0.69 -18.76
N ARG A 237 -20.20 0.96 -17.47
CA ARG A 237 -18.99 1.56 -16.88
C ARG A 237 -18.32 0.54 -15.99
N ILE A 238 -17.14 0.08 -16.39
CA ILE A 238 -16.31 -0.83 -15.58
C ILE A 238 -15.64 -0.03 -14.48
N LEU A 239 -15.76 -0.50 -13.25
CA LEU A 239 -15.05 0.01 -12.07
C LEU A 239 -13.90 -0.94 -11.77
N GLN A 240 -12.68 -0.41 -11.83
CA GLN A 240 -11.49 -1.20 -11.51
C GLN A 240 -11.23 -1.14 -10.01
N PRO A 241 -11.07 -2.28 -9.32
CA PRO A 241 -10.61 -2.29 -7.95
C PRO A 241 -9.22 -1.64 -7.83
N LEU A 242 -9.09 -0.70 -6.91
CA LEU A 242 -7.82 -0.02 -6.60
C LEU A 242 -6.85 -0.95 -5.88
N ARG A 243 -7.40 -1.79 -5.00
CA ARG A 243 -6.66 -2.80 -4.21
C ARG A 243 -7.53 -4.03 -4.00
N ALA A 244 -6.85 -5.16 -3.80
CA ALA A 244 -7.48 -6.41 -3.39
C ALA A 244 -6.67 -7.07 -2.28
N TYR A 245 -7.34 -7.65 -1.30
CA TYR A 245 -6.76 -8.46 -0.25
C TYR A 245 -7.30 -9.88 -0.35
N ASN A 246 -6.40 -10.89 -0.34
CA ASN A 246 -6.73 -12.28 -0.61
C ASN A 246 -7.50 -12.45 -1.93
N GLN A 247 -6.85 -12.05 -3.04
CA GLN A 247 -7.42 -12.27 -4.37
C GLN A 247 -7.53 -13.77 -4.65
N VAL A 248 -8.78 -14.26 -4.59
CA VAL A 248 -9.07 -15.68 -4.74
C VAL A 248 -8.84 -16.11 -6.18
N THR A 249 -7.98 -17.10 -6.39
CA THR A 249 -7.72 -17.71 -7.71
C THR A 249 -8.30 -19.10 -7.84
N TRP A 250 -8.64 -19.76 -6.72
CA TRP A 250 -9.13 -21.12 -6.70
C TRP A 250 -9.93 -21.40 -5.42
N VAL A 251 -11.04 -22.15 -5.54
CA VAL A 251 -11.89 -22.59 -4.43
C VAL A 251 -12.08 -24.09 -4.50
N GLN A 252 -11.53 -24.81 -3.54
CA GLN A 252 -11.66 -26.27 -3.44
C GLN A 252 -13.12 -26.70 -3.25
N GLY A 253 -13.46 -27.89 -3.73
CA GLY A 253 -14.77 -28.50 -3.45
C GLY A 253 -15.06 -28.61 -1.95
N GLY A 254 -16.28 -28.25 -1.55
CA GLY A 254 -16.70 -28.21 -0.15
C GLY A 254 -16.07 -27.12 0.70
N LYS A 255 -15.38 -26.14 0.12
CA LYS A 255 -14.71 -25.03 0.81
C LYS A 255 -15.27 -23.68 0.41
N HIS A 256 -14.88 -22.67 1.16
CA HIS A 256 -15.16 -21.26 0.84
C HIS A 256 -13.89 -20.42 0.94
N GLU A 257 -13.84 -19.37 0.14
CA GLU A 257 -12.74 -18.40 0.13
C GLU A 257 -13.31 -16.99 0.09
N ARG A 258 -12.64 -16.08 0.77
CA ARG A 258 -13.08 -14.69 0.93
C ARG A 258 -12.06 -13.74 0.35
N GLY A 259 -12.55 -12.59 -0.12
CA GLY A 259 -11.70 -11.51 -0.60
C GLY A 259 -12.26 -10.16 -0.20
N VAL A 260 -11.38 -9.16 -0.11
CA VAL A 260 -11.78 -7.77 0.11
C VAL A 260 -11.25 -6.93 -1.05
N PHE A 261 -12.15 -6.19 -1.71
CA PHE A 261 -11.83 -5.31 -2.83
C PHE A 261 -12.08 -3.87 -2.44
N VAL A 262 -11.19 -2.98 -2.85
CA VAL A 262 -11.32 -1.53 -2.60
C VAL A 262 -11.59 -0.83 -3.90
N LEU A 263 -12.65 -0.04 -3.94
CA LEU A 263 -13.00 0.82 -5.06
C LEU A 263 -13.06 2.28 -4.59
N GLU A 264 -12.87 3.21 -5.52
CA GLU A 264 -13.20 4.61 -5.28
C GLU A 264 -14.68 4.74 -4.96
N GLN A 265 -15.05 5.62 -4.03
CA GLN A 265 -16.44 5.86 -3.65
C GLN A 265 -17.25 6.37 -4.85
N PHE A 266 -18.42 5.80 -5.04
CA PHE A 266 -19.36 6.21 -6.08
C PHE A 266 -20.80 6.08 -5.60
N THR A 267 -21.70 6.72 -6.30
CA THR A 267 -23.15 6.56 -6.13
C THR A 267 -23.77 6.14 -7.44
N LEU A 268 -24.97 5.59 -7.38
CA LEU A 268 -25.71 5.10 -8.53
C LEU A 268 -26.96 5.96 -8.76
N PRO A 269 -27.22 6.42 -10.00
CA PRO A 269 -28.51 6.95 -10.40
C PRO A 269 -29.63 5.91 -10.21
N GLU A 270 -30.88 6.35 -10.11
CA GLU A 270 -32.02 5.47 -9.87
C GLU A 270 -32.23 4.42 -10.97
N ASP A 271 -31.87 4.74 -12.21
CA ASP A 271 -31.97 3.88 -13.38
C ASP A 271 -30.82 2.89 -13.53
N LYS A 272 -29.79 2.98 -12.66
CA LYS A 272 -28.57 2.14 -12.72
C LYS A 272 -28.41 1.27 -11.47
N ARG A 273 -27.66 0.19 -11.64
CA ARG A 273 -27.26 -0.72 -10.56
C ARG A 273 -25.80 -1.14 -10.74
N LEU A 274 -25.17 -1.56 -9.65
CA LEU A 274 -23.88 -2.22 -9.70
C LEU A 274 -24.11 -3.71 -9.99
N GLU A 275 -23.45 -4.22 -11.00
CA GLU A 275 -23.32 -5.63 -11.33
C GLU A 275 -21.95 -6.12 -10.87
N VAL A 276 -21.93 -7.17 -10.06
CA VAL A 276 -20.69 -7.83 -9.62
C VAL A 276 -20.71 -9.25 -10.13
N THR A 277 -19.77 -9.57 -11.01
CA THR A 277 -19.73 -10.86 -11.70
C THR A 277 -18.42 -11.59 -11.46
N LEU A 278 -18.52 -12.83 -11.01
CA LEU A 278 -17.44 -13.79 -10.84
C LEU A 278 -17.36 -14.70 -12.07
N TYR A 279 -16.21 -14.78 -12.72
CA TYR A 279 -15.96 -15.61 -13.90
C TYR A 279 -15.08 -16.82 -13.55
N GLU A 280 -15.46 -17.96 -14.11
CA GLU A 280 -14.66 -19.19 -14.04
C GLU A 280 -13.63 -19.24 -15.17
N ARG A 281 -12.39 -19.56 -14.87
CA ARG A 281 -11.33 -19.75 -15.86
C ARG A 281 -11.60 -21.01 -16.70
N ASN A 282 -11.70 -20.85 -18.00
CA ASN A 282 -11.96 -21.94 -18.95
C ASN A 282 -13.25 -22.73 -18.64
N GLY A 283 -14.23 -22.11 -17.97
CA GLY A 283 -15.49 -22.73 -17.58
C GLY A 283 -16.67 -21.83 -17.84
N GLY A 284 -17.88 -22.34 -17.55
CA GLY A 284 -19.16 -21.66 -17.79
C GLY A 284 -19.93 -21.29 -16.53
N ARG A 285 -19.37 -21.54 -15.33
CA ARG A 285 -20.06 -21.25 -14.06
C ARG A 285 -19.87 -19.78 -13.67
N THR A 286 -20.51 -18.89 -14.43
CA THR A 286 -20.52 -17.46 -14.13
C THR A 286 -21.58 -17.13 -13.11
N MET A 287 -21.25 -16.29 -12.12
CA MET A 287 -22.15 -15.91 -11.05
C MET A 287 -22.23 -14.39 -10.92
N THR A 288 -23.45 -13.86 -10.92
CA THR A 288 -23.69 -12.41 -10.90
C THR A 288 -24.66 -12.06 -9.79
N PHE A 289 -24.33 -11.04 -9.01
CA PHE A 289 -25.29 -10.37 -8.14
C PHE A 289 -25.35 -8.87 -8.43
N TYR A 290 -26.41 -8.25 -7.97
CA TYR A 290 -26.65 -6.83 -8.20
C TYR A 290 -26.78 -6.08 -6.88
N MET A 291 -26.38 -4.81 -6.90
CA MET A 291 -26.55 -3.86 -5.79
C MET A 291 -27.17 -2.57 -6.31
N GLU A 292 -28.02 -1.99 -5.51
CA GLU A 292 -28.63 -0.69 -5.78
C GLU A 292 -27.99 0.42 -4.95
N ASN A 293 -28.38 1.67 -5.24
CA ASN A 293 -27.84 2.81 -4.49
C ASN A 293 -28.16 2.73 -2.99
N GLU A 294 -29.32 2.19 -2.62
CA GLU A 294 -29.70 1.96 -1.23
C GLU A 294 -28.72 1.03 -0.48
N ASP A 295 -28.19 0.01 -1.17
CA ASP A 295 -27.22 -0.91 -0.60
C ASP A 295 -25.87 -0.20 -0.37
N LEU A 296 -25.47 0.66 -1.32
CA LEU A 296 -24.22 1.45 -1.20
C LEU A 296 -24.28 2.44 -0.04
N ILE A 297 -25.41 3.10 0.16
CA ILE A 297 -25.62 4.06 1.26
C ILE A 297 -25.57 3.37 2.64
N ARG A 298 -25.87 2.09 2.71
CA ARG A 298 -25.76 1.28 3.94
C ARG A 298 -24.34 0.84 4.29
N ALA A 299 -23.33 1.27 3.52
CA ALA A 299 -21.95 0.98 3.84
C ALA A 299 -21.61 1.43 5.28
N GLU A 300 -21.06 0.53 6.09
CA GLU A 300 -20.67 0.83 7.46
C GLU A 300 -19.35 1.63 7.47
N ASN A 301 -19.28 2.68 8.28
CA ASN A 301 -18.00 3.39 8.46
C ASN A 301 -17.02 2.49 9.21
N ILE A 302 -15.79 2.39 8.72
CA ILE A 302 -14.73 1.55 9.32
C ILE A 302 -14.36 1.98 10.74
N ASP A 303 -14.66 3.21 11.16
CA ASP A 303 -14.43 3.68 12.53
C ASP A 303 -15.21 2.85 13.55
N ASN A 304 -16.31 2.20 13.11
CA ASN A 304 -17.09 1.25 13.91
C ASN A 304 -16.42 -0.13 14.02
N LEU A 305 -15.47 -0.42 13.13
CA LEU A 305 -14.63 -1.61 13.23
C LEU A 305 -13.51 -1.28 14.22
N LYS A 306 -13.44 -2.03 15.34
CA LYS A 306 -12.30 -1.93 16.26
C LYS A 306 -11.04 -2.37 15.53
N LEU A 307 -10.35 -1.44 14.87
CA LEU A 307 -9.06 -1.70 14.22
C LEU A 307 -8.07 -2.14 15.30
N LYS A 308 -7.54 -3.34 15.17
CA LYS A 308 -6.44 -3.82 15.99
C LYS A 308 -5.15 -3.49 15.24
N PHE A 309 -4.46 -2.47 15.70
CA PHE A 309 -3.13 -2.07 15.23
C PHE A 309 -2.07 -3.04 15.73
#